data_4d5279b19449682e2a2228f0279bec4d
#
_entry.id   4d5279b19449682e2a2228f0279bec4d
#
_cell.length_a   1.000
_cell.length_b   1.000
_cell.length_c   1.000
_cell.angle_alpha   90.00
_cell.angle_beta   90.00
_cell.angle_gamma   90.00
#
_symmetry.space_group_name_H-M   'P 1'
#
loop_
_entity.id
_entity.type
_entity.pdbx_description
1 polymer ?
#
loop_
_entity_poly.entity_id
_entity_poly.type
_entity_poly.pdbx_seq_one_letter_code
_entity_poly.pdbx_strand_id
1 'polypeptide(L)'
;DKGISFCATCDAAANTDKEIIVIGSGDAAIEEGTFLTKFAKKVYVSVMHDTGKMDCNEIAKTEAMQNPKMEFIWNTVVDEFVGTDHLDTVVLKNLKTEEKIPVKVDSCFIFIGYIPNTEIFKDILPMTRGGNLLTNEKMETSIPGVFAAGDVRDKFLKQVATAVADGAIAGYAAEKYIAESEMFETQILNHGKPSLVYVYNAVDAASRTYLSVVEKFEKERPDISVIRIDVYKSDGLAKRLNLSSYPALVYINKNE
;
A
#
# COMPACT_ATOMS: atom_id res chain seq x y z
N ASP A 1 -1.06 -2.82 23.37
CA ASP A 1 -2.14 -2.86 24.33
C ASP A 1 -1.76 -3.07 25.81
N LYS A 2 -0.55 -3.26 26.17
CA LYS A 2 -0.07 -3.29 27.56
C LYS A 2 1.04 -2.24 27.77
N GLY A 3 0.89 -1.08 27.13
CA GLY A 3 1.87 0.00 27.15
C GLY A 3 2.89 -0.04 26.02
N ILE A 4 2.78 -0.95 25.03
CA ILE A 4 3.63 -0.99 23.85
C ILE A 4 2.78 -0.66 22.61
N SER A 5 3.22 0.30 21.79
CA SER A 5 2.54 0.76 20.59
C SER A 5 3.49 0.84 19.38
N PHE A 6 2.92 0.76 18.19
CA PHE A 6 3.59 0.93 16.90
C PHE A 6 2.95 2.05 16.07
N CYS A 7 2.07 2.88 16.69
CA CYS A 7 1.30 3.90 15.99
C CYS A 7 1.07 5.11 16.91
N ALA A 8 1.78 6.21 16.69
CA ALA A 8 1.60 7.40 17.51
C ALA A 8 0.21 8.01 17.32
N THR A 9 -0.25 8.16 16.09
CA THR A 9 -1.59 8.73 15.80
C THR A 9 -2.74 7.92 16.39
N CYS A 10 -2.55 6.58 16.58
CA CYS A 10 -3.55 5.72 17.19
C CYS A 10 -3.66 5.91 18.71
N ASP A 11 -2.51 6.04 19.38
CA ASP A 11 -2.42 5.91 20.83
C ASP A 11 -1.98 7.19 21.56
N ALA A 12 -1.69 8.30 20.84
CA ALA A 12 -1.21 9.55 21.43
C ALA A 12 -2.15 10.08 22.50
N ALA A 13 -3.46 10.13 22.24
CA ALA A 13 -4.46 10.68 23.17
C ALA A 13 -4.52 9.90 24.50
N ALA A 14 -4.33 8.58 24.47
CA ALA A 14 -4.29 7.72 25.64
C ALA A 14 -3.02 7.92 26.49
N ASN A 15 -2.04 8.62 25.97
CA ASN A 15 -0.75 8.93 26.59
C ASN A 15 -0.62 10.41 27.04
N THR A 16 -1.75 11.11 27.18
CA THR A 16 -1.77 12.48 27.71
C THR A 16 -1.22 12.52 29.12
N ASP A 17 -0.31 13.48 29.38
CA ASP A 17 0.39 13.74 30.67
C ASP A 17 1.26 12.60 31.18
N LYS A 18 1.55 11.58 30.34
CA LYS A 18 2.40 10.46 30.69
C LYS A 18 3.86 10.66 30.29
N GLU A 19 4.75 9.88 30.88
CA GLU A 19 6.14 9.76 30.48
C GLU A 19 6.29 8.53 29.59
N ILE A 20 6.77 8.73 28.37
CA ILE A 20 6.81 7.69 27.35
C ILE A 20 8.22 7.56 26.75
N ILE A 21 8.50 6.42 26.14
CA ILE A 21 9.75 6.22 25.40
C ILE A 21 9.47 5.88 23.93
N VAL A 22 10.24 6.44 23.03
CA VAL A 22 10.31 6.12 21.61
C VAL A 22 11.59 5.35 21.33
N ILE A 23 11.48 4.25 20.61
CA ILE A 23 12.61 3.43 20.19
C ILE A 23 12.84 3.63 18.69
N GLY A 24 14.00 4.16 18.34
CA GLY A 24 14.42 4.44 16.96
C GLY A 24 14.91 5.87 16.76
N SER A 25 15.54 6.13 15.61
CA SER A 25 16.12 7.44 15.25
C SER A 25 15.96 7.82 13.77
N GLY A 26 15.17 7.07 13.01
CA GLY A 26 14.77 7.43 11.64
C GLY A 26 13.65 8.46 11.60
N ASP A 27 13.26 8.89 10.38
CA ASP A 27 12.22 9.92 10.18
C ASP A 27 10.95 9.60 10.97
N ALA A 28 10.41 8.39 10.86
CA ALA A 28 9.22 7.99 11.59
C ALA A 28 9.37 8.13 13.12
N ALA A 29 10.50 7.70 13.69
CA ALA A 29 10.74 7.78 15.13
C ALA A 29 10.79 9.22 15.63
N ILE A 30 11.43 10.10 14.89
CA ILE A 30 11.66 11.48 15.31
C ILE A 30 10.42 12.35 15.05
N GLU A 31 9.78 12.22 13.91
CA GLU A 31 8.54 12.95 13.57
C GLU A 31 7.36 12.52 14.46
N GLU A 32 7.13 11.21 14.61
CA GLU A 32 6.10 10.67 15.49
C GLU A 32 6.41 10.94 16.98
N GLY A 33 7.69 10.89 17.39
CA GLY A 33 8.14 11.26 18.72
C GLY A 33 7.87 12.73 19.03
N THR A 34 8.16 13.63 18.08
CA THR A 34 7.83 15.06 18.18
C THR A 34 6.31 15.28 18.24
N PHE A 35 5.54 14.57 17.44
CA PHE A 35 4.07 14.61 17.50
C PHE A 35 3.55 14.19 18.88
N LEU A 36 4.09 13.13 19.47
CA LEU A 36 3.72 12.65 20.80
C LEU A 36 3.94 13.67 21.91
N THR A 37 4.88 14.61 21.76
CA THR A 37 5.11 15.70 22.76
C THR A 37 3.92 16.63 22.92
N LYS A 38 2.98 16.66 21.96
CA LYS A 38 1.72 17.44 22.06
C LYS A 38 0.79 16.89 23.13
N PHE A 39 0.93 15.63 23.49
CA PHE A 39 0.12 14.91 24.46
C PHE A 39 0.94 14.55 25.71
N ALA A 40 2.06 13.90 25.53
CA ALA A 40 2.88 13.40 26.62
C ALA A 40 3.49 14.53 27.46
N LYS A 41 3.70 14.25 28.72
CA LYS A 41 4.48 15.09 29.66
C LYS A 41 5.96 15.09 29.28
N LYS A 42 6.51 13.92 28.92
CA LYS A 42 7.91 13.74 28.53
C LYS A 42 8.05 12.58 27.55
N VAL A 43 8.95 12.72 26.60
CA VAL A 43 9.30 11.72 25.59
C VAL A 43 10.78 11.41 25.67
N TYR A 44 11.14 10.22 26.14
CA TYR A 44 12.49 9.70 26.01
C TYR A 44 12.67 9.10 24.61
N VAL A 45 13.85 9.20 24.03
CA VAL A 45 14.16 8.62 22.71
C VAL A 45 15.42 7.77 22.84
N SER A 46 15.28 6.45 22.67
CA SER A 46 16.42 5.54 22.61
C SER A 46 17.01 5.53 21.21
N VAL A 47 18.25 5.99 21.10
CA VAL A 47 18.99 6.13 19.85
C VAL A 47 20.19 5.19 19.85
N MET A 48 20.29 4.30 18.86
CA MET A 48 21.38 3.33 18.79
C MET A 48 22.74 3.97 18.38
N HIS A 49 22.74 5.19 17.86
CA HIS A 49 23.91 5.89 17.37
C HIS A 49 24.56 6.77 18.44
N ASP A 50 25.75 7.26 18.11
CA ASP A 50 26.49 8.23 18.92
C ASP A 50 25.74 9.55 19.09
N THR A 51 26.04 10.25 20.16
CA THR A 51 25.44 11.55 20.48
C THR A 51 25.42 12.48 19.26
N GLY A 52 24.24 12.96 18.93
CA GLY A 52 23.97 13.84 17.81
C GLY A 52 23.88 13.17 16.44
N LYS A 53 24.00 11.84 16.35
CA LYS A 53 23.78 11.09 15.10
C LYS A 53 22.40 10.44 15.10
N MET A 54 21.63 10.69 14.06
CA MET A 54 20.29 10.12 13.80
C MET A 54 20.18 9.75 12.32
N ASP A 55 19.26 8.85 11.99
CA ASP A 55 18.96 8.43 10.62
C ASP A 55 17.85 9.27 9.96
N CYS A 56 17.28 10.23 10.71
CA CYS A 56 16.25 11.14 10.22
C CYS A 56 16.84 12.33 9.44
N ASN A 57 15.96 13.02 8.71
CA ASN A 57 16.32 14.26 8.03
C ASN A 57 16.73 15.37 9.01
N GLU A 58 17.56 16.32 8.57
CA GLU A 58 18.14 17.36 9.43
C GLU A 58 17.09 18.36 9.98
N ILE A 59 15.94 18.53 9.32
CA ILE A 59 14.86 19.41 9.80
C ILE A 59 14.19 18.76 11.02
N ALA A 60 13.77 17.53 10.90
CA ALA A 60 13.16 16.77 12.01
C ALA A 60 14.11 16.64 13.19
N LYS A 61 15.40 16.36 12.94
CA LYS A 61 16.44 16.32 13.97
C LYS A 61 16.56 17.63 14.72
N THR A 62 16.64 18.75 14.00
CA THR A 62 16.80 20.08 14.61
C THR A 62 15.60 20.43 15.48
N GLU A 63 14.38 20.18 14.99
CA GLU A 63 13.15 20.41 15.75
C GLU A 63 13.11 19.57 17.04
N ALA A 64 13.40 18.28 16.92
CA ALA A 64 13.39 17.35 18.04
C ALA A 64 14.44 17.67 19.10
N MET A 65 15.67 18.03 18.68
CA MET A 65 16.74 18.41 19.60
C MET A 65 16.46 19.73 20.36
N GLN A 66 15.62 20.61 19.82
CA GLN A 66 15.19 21.85 20.47
C GLN A 66 13.94 21.68 21.33
N ASN A 67 13.28 20.53 21.26
CA ASN A 67 12.03 20.30 21.97
C ASN A 67 12.30 20.02 23.47
N PRO A 68 11.83 20.87 24.41
CA PRO A 68 12.13 20.71 25.83
C PRO A 68 11.49 19.48 26.48
N LYS A 69 10.53 18.85 25.81
CA LYS A 69 9.90 17.62 26.28
C LYS A 69 10.61 16.35 25.81
N MET A 70 11.58 16.45 24.89
CA MET A 70 12.33 15.31 24.37
C MET A 70 13.68 15.16 25.08
N GLU A 71 13.99 13.94 25.48
CA GLU A 71 15.28 13.56 26.05
C GLU A 71 15.85 12.35 25.33
N PHE A 72 17.08 12.48 24.82
CA PHE A 72 17.73 11.45 24.00
C PHE A 72 18.68 10.62 24.83
N ILE A 73 18.52 9.28 24.77
CA ILE A 73 19.41 8.29 25.42
C ILE A 73 20.21 7.61 24.30
N TRP A 74 21.46 8.05 24.15
CA TRP A 74 22.33 7.67 23.05
C TRP A 74 23.06 6.36 23.27
N ASN A 75 23.45 5.73 22.15
CA ASN A 75 24.15 4.44 22.12
C ASN A 75 23.34 3.32 22.81
N THR A 76 22.02 3.34 22.70
CA THR A 76 21.18 2.37 23.42
C THR A 76 20.24 1.62 22.49
N VAL A 77 19.96 0.39 22.86
CA VAL A 77 18.91 -0.46 22.31
C VAL A 77 18.07 -1.05 23.46
N VAL A 78 16.89 -1.52 23.15
CA VAL A 78 16.05 -2.21 24.16
C VAL A 78 16.65 -3.58 24.48
N ASP A 79 16.79 -3.86 25.77
CA ASP A 79 17.17 -5.15 26.31
C ASP A 79 15.93 -5.91 26.82
N GLU A 80 15.06 -5.23 27.59
CA GLU A 80 13.90 -5.87 28.20
C GLU A 80 12.74 -4.88 28.42
N PHE A 81 11.51 -5.38 28.32
CA PHE A 81 10.30 -4.71 28.76
C PHE A 81 9.82 -5.30 30.07
N VAL A 82 9.70 -4.48 31.13
CA VAL A 82 9.32 -4.90 32.46
C VAL A 82 7.95 -4.35 32.84
N GLY A 83 7.12 -5.20 33.40
CA GLY A 83 5.78 -4.87 33.86
C GLY A 83 4.97 -6.14 34.13
N THR A 84 3.86 -6.03 34.83
CA THR A 84 2.94 -7.15 35.05
C THR A 84 1.76 -7.09 34.08
N ASP A 85 0.72 -6.33 34.40
CA ASP A 85 -0.43 -6.12 33.53
C ASP A 85 -0.21 -5.01 32.52
N HIS A 86 0.72 -4.11 32.80
CA HIS A 86 1.07 -2.97 31.97
C HIS A 86 2.59 -2.72 32.03
N LEU A 87 3.13 -2.03 31.02
CA LEU A 87 4.53 -1.61 30.99
C LEU A 87 4.79 -0.64 32.14
N ASP A 88 5.89 -0.83 32.85
CA ASP A 88 6.38 0.03 33.93
C ASP A 88 7.78 0.57 33.61
N THR A 89 8.64 -0.28 33.05
CA THR A 89 10.03 0.06 32.83
C THR A 89 10.51 -0.55 31.49
N VAL A 90 11.27 0.23 30.73
CA VAL A 90 12.05 -0.27 29.61
C VAL A 90 13.51 -0.30 30.03
N VAL A 91 14.12 -1.46 30.02
CA VAL A 91 15.55 -1.63 30.28
C VAL A 91 16.27 -1.46 28.95
N LEU A 92 17.08 -0.42 28.86
CA LEU A 92 17.97 -0.16 27.72
C LEU A 92 19.35 -0.75 28.01
N LYS A 93 20.01 -1.26 26.95
CA LYS A 93 21.42 -1.67 27.00
C LYS A 93 22.25 -0.64 26.25
N ASN A 94 23.28 -0.10 26.91
CA ASN A 94 24.25 0.76 26.26
C ASN A 94 25.21 -0.08 25.41
N LEU A 95 25.31 0.23 24.12
CA LEU A 95 26.09 -0.54 23.16
C LEU A 95 27.63 -0.38 23.32
N LYS A 96 28.08 0.63 24.08
CA LYS A 96 29.52 0.87 24.33
C LYS A 96 29.98 0.34 25.66
N THR A 97 29.17 0.51 26.70
CA THR A 97 29.54 0.14 28.07
C THR A 97 28.93 -1.16 28.53
N GLU A 98 28.00 -1.75 27.76
CA GLU A 98 27.20 -2.92 28.08
C GLU A 98 26.30 -2.71 29.33
N GLU A 99 26.26 -1.50 29.87
CA GLU A 99 25.46 -1.15 31.05
C GLU A 99 23.97 -1.20 30.74
N LYS A 100 23.19 -1.72 31.69
CA LYS A 100 21.73 -1.75 31.65
C LYS A 100 21.16 -0.50 32.33
N ILE A 101 20.37 0.26 31.60
CA ILE A 101 19.76 1.51 32.02
C ILE A 101 18.24 1.31 32.13
N PRO A 102 17.67 1.17 33.32
CA PRO A 102 16.23 1.13 33.49
C PRO A 102 15.62 2.52 33.33
N VAL A 103 14.66 2.65 32.44
CA VAL A 103 13.90 3.88 32.20
C VAL A 103 12.44 3.61 32.57
N LYS A 104 11.97 4.28 33.61
CA LYS A 104 10.58 4.15 34.07
C LYS A 104 9.67 4.96 33.16
N VAL A 105 8.67 4.31 32.54
CA VAL A 105 7.76 4.92 31.59
C VAL A 105 6.39 4.27 31.60
N ASP A 106 5.37 5.02 31.24
CA ASP A 106 4.00 4.52 31.13
C ASP A 106 3.74 3.76 29.82
N SER A 107 4.47 4.12 28.75
CA SER A 107 4.31 3.51 27.44
C SER A 107 5.58 3.58 26.59
N CYS A 108 5.69 2.65 25.65
CA CYS A 108 6.78 2.55 24.69
C CYS A 108 6.23 2.56 23.26
N PHE A 109 6.77 3.40 22.39
CA PHE A 109 6.48 3.47 20.97
C PHE A 109 7.67 2.95 20.17
N ILE A 110 7.47 1.97 19.30
CA ILE A 110 8.55 1.31 18.57
C ILE A 110 8.50 1.71 17.10
N PHE A 111 9.53 2.45 16.64
CA PHE A 111 9.67 2.94 15.26
C PHE A 111 11.05 2.59 14.68
N ILE A 112 11.29 1.30 14.51
CA ILE A 112 12.56 0.74 14.01
C ILE A 112 12.50 0.30 12.54
N GLY A 113 11.43 0.67 11.84
CA GLY A 113 11.16 0.32 10.46
C GLY A 113 10.19 -0.86 10.30
N TYR A 114 9.67 -1.00 9.08
CA TYR A 114 8.77 -2.07 8.67
C TYR A 114 9.39 -2.86 7.53
N ILE A 115 9.36 -4.17 7.64
CA ILE A 115 9.71 -5.07 6.54
C ILE A 115 8.40 -5.74 6.09
N PRO A 116 7.92 -5.47 4.86
CA PRO A 116 6.71 -6.11 4.36
C PRO A 116 6.94 -7.60 4.14
N ASN A 117 5.95 -8.43 4.47
CA ASN A 117 6.02 -9.88 4.27
C ASN A 117 5.75 -10.25 2.80
N THR A 118 6.63 -9.81 1.92
CA THR A 118 6.50 -9.94 0.45
C THR A 118 7.59 -10.80 -0.17
N GLU A 119 8.44 -11.43 0.63
CA GLU A 119 9.58 -12.26 0.17
C GLU A 119 9.14 -13.36 -0.82
N ILE A 120 7.94 -13.95 -0.61
CA ILE A 120 7.38 -14.98 -1.48
C ILE A 120 7.07 -14.49 -2.91
N PHE A 121 6.97 -13.16 -3.11
CA PHE A 121 6.71 -12.54 -4.42
C PHE A 121 7.96 -11.95 -5.06
N LYS A 122 9.12 -12.12 -4.41
CA LYS A 122 10.39 -11.68 -4.95
C LYS A 122 10.62 -12.34 -6.31
N ASP A 123 11.11 -11.55 -7.27
CA ASP A 123 11.34 -11.96 -8.66
C ASP A 123 10.07 -12.35 -9.45
N ILE A 124 8.89 -12.28 -8.82
CA ILE A 124 7.58 -12.53 -9.47
C ILE A 124 6.84 -11.22 -9.74
N LEU A 125 6.82 -10.32 -8.75
CA LEU A 125 6.12 -9.02 -8.83
C LEU A 125 7.10 -7.87 -8.65
N PRO A 126 6.91 -6.76 -9.36
CA PRO A 126 7.69 -5.54 -9.14
C PRO A 126 7.53 -5.00 -7.73
N MET A 127 8.64 -4.60 -7.12
CA MET A 127 8.71 -4.07 -5.76
C MET A 127 9.54 -2.79 -5.68
N THR A 128 9.28 -2.00 -4.66
CA THR A 128 10.18 -0.91 -4.25
C THR A 128 11.48 -1.48 -3.67
N ARG A 129 12.48 -0.62 -3.44
CA ARG A 129 13.69 -1.00 -2.68
C ARG A 129 13.39 -1.50 -1.26
N GLY A 130 12.30 -1.03 -0.65
CA GLY A 130 11.83 -1.45 0.67
C GLY A 130 11.01 -2.75 0.66
N GLY A 131 10.85 -3.40 -0.49
CA GLY A 131 10.11 -4.65 -0.63
C GLY A 131 8.58 -4.49 -0.76
N ASN A 132 8.04 -3.30 -0.84
CA ASN A 132 6.60 -3.10 -1.03
C ASN A 132 6.20 -3.37 -2.48
N LEU A 133 5.07 -4.06 -2.68
CA LEU A 133 4.52 -4.38 -4.00
C LEU A 133 4.02 -3.14 -4.73
N LEU A 134 4.34 -3.02 -6.01
CA LEU A 134 3.83 -1.96 -6.87
C LEU A 134 2.45 -2.34 -7.39
N THR A 135 1.48 -1.42 -7.26
CA THR A 135 0.12 -1.56 -7.77
C THR A 135 -0.35 -0.26 -8.41
N ASN A 136 -1.37 -0.37 -9.25
CA ASN A 136 -2.10 0.81 -9.72
C ASN A 136 -3.21 1.23 -8.73
N GLU A 137 -4.02 2.23 -9.11
CA GLU A 137 -5.14 2.72 -8.30
C GLU A 137 -6.26 1.69 -8.09
N LYS A 138 -6.36 0.67 -8.93
CA LYS A 138 -7.30 -0.46 -8.82
C LYS A 138 -6.75 -1.62 -8.00
N MET A 139 -5.61 -1.44 -7.33
CA MET A 139 -4.91 -2.49 -6.58
C MET A 139 -4.37 -3.64 -7.44
N GLU A 140 -4.36 -3.50 -8.77
CA GLU A 140 -3.84 -4.49 -9.71
C GLU A 140 -2.30 -4.50 -9.68
N THR A 141 -1.72 -5.70 -9.66
CA THR A 141 -0.29 -5.91 -9.84
C THR A 141 0.07 -5.99 -11.34
N SER A 142 1.32 -6.29 -11.66
CA SER A 142 1.75 -6.56 -13.05
C SER A 142 1.19 -7.86 -13.62
N ILE A 143 0.69 -8.76 -12.80
CA ILE A 143 0.11 -10.04 -13.24
C ILE A 143 -1.41 -9.90 -13.25
N PRO A 144 -2.06 -10.10 -14.42
CA PRO A 144 -3.51 -10.03 -14.52
C PRO A 144 -4.23 -10.98 -13.55
N GLY A 145 -5.24 -10.47 -12.83
CA GLY A 145 -5.99 -11.24 -11.84
C GLY A 145 -5.31 -11.36 -10.47
N VAL A 146 -4.12 -10.75 -10.29
CA VAL A 146 -3.43 -10.69 -9.00
C VAL A 146 -3.49 -9.25 -8.48
N PHE A 147 -4.02 -9.12 -7.27
CA PHE A 147 -4.22 -7.84 -6.57
C PHE A 147 -3.42 -7.81 -5.28
N ALA A 148 -2.97 -6.62 -4.88
CA ALA A 148 -2.34 -6.42 -3.58
C ALA A 148 -2.99 -5.25 -2.85
N ALA A 149 -3.31 -5.43 -1.57
CA ALA A 149 -4.01 -4.46 -0.74
C ALA A 149 -3.35 -4.34 0.64
N GLY A 150 -3.50 -3.18 1.28
CA GLY A 150 -2.96 -2.92 2.61
C GLY A 150 -1.47 -2.56 2.63
N ASP A 151 -0.83 -2.84 3.76
CA ASP A 151 0.52 -2.34 4.06
C ASP A 151 1.65 -3.01 3.28
N VAL A 152 1.36 -4.12 2.60
CA VAL A 152 2.31 -4.82 1.71
C VAL A 152 2.58 -4.05 0.42
N ARG A 153 1.67 -3.16 0.01
CA ARG A 153 1.85 -2.34 -1.19
C ARG A 153 2.58 -1.03 -0.91
N ASP A 154 3.13 -0.46 -1.97
CA ASP A 154 3.69 0.89 -1.93
C ASP A 154 2.58 1.92 -1.77
N LYS A 155 2.57 2.63 -0.64
CA LYS A 155 1.58 3.66 -0.30
C LYS A 155 2.11 4.63 0.75
N PHE A 156 1.62 5.85 0.68
CA PHE A 156 2.04 6.93 1.57
C PHE A 156 1.64 6.70 3.03
N LEU A 157 0.39 6.27 3.28
CA LEU A 157 -0.14 6.12 4.63
C LEU A 157 -0.53 4.66 4.89
N LYS A 158 0.10 4.05 5.88
CA LYS A 158 -0.14 2.69 6.34
C LYS A 158 -0.97 2.74 7.63
N GLN A 159 -2.29 2.56 7.49
CA GLN A 159 -3.26 2.57 8.58
C GLN A 159 -4.35 1.53 8.31
N VAL A 160 -5.01 1.05 9.35
CA VAL A 160 -6.14 0.10 9.22
C VAL A 160 -7.21 0.63 8.27
N ALA A 161 -7.58 1.92 8.40
CA ALA A 161 -8.57 2.55 7.53
C ALA A 161 -8.17 2.52 6.05
N THR A 162 -6.88 2.79 5.74
CA THR A 162 -6.38 2.74 4.37
C THR A 162 -6.22 1.30 3.86
N ALA A 163 -5.93 0.34 4.73
CA ALA A 163 -5.87 -1.08 4.37
C ALA A 163 -7.27 -1.62 4.04
N VAL A 164 -8.30 -1.23 4.80
CA VAL A 164 -9.70 -1.57 4.53
C VAL A 164 -10.17 -0.96 3.20
N ALA A 165 -9.82 0.30 2.93
CA ALA A 165 -10.13 0.96 1.66
C ALA A 165 -9.47 0.24 0.47
N ASP A 166 -8.20 -0.11 0.58
CA ASP A 166 -7.49 -0.90 -0.45
C ASP A 166 -8.21 -2.24 -0.69
N GLY A 167 -8.61 -2.94 0.38
CA GLY A 167 -9.33 -4.21 0.30
C GLY A 167 -10.67 -4.09 -0.42
N ALA A 168 -11.42 -3.02 -0.16
CA ALA A 168 -12.68 -2.74 -0.86
C ALA A 168 -12.46 -2.49 -2.36
N ILE A 169 -11.44 -1.71 -2.72
CA ILE A 169 -11.07 -1.45 -4.12
C ILE A 169 -10.62 -2.74 -4.80
N ALA A 170 -9.74 -3.51 -4.15
CA ALA A 170 -9.25 -4.78 -4.69
C ALA A 170 -10.37 -5.79 -4.93
N GLY A 171 -11.31 -5.91 -3.98
CA GLY A 171 -12.47 -6.80 -4.11
C GLY A 171 -13.37 -6.42 -5.29
N TYR A 172 -13.66 -5.12 -5.44
CA TYR A 172 -14.44 -4.61 -6.58
C TYR A 172 -13.72 -4.81 -7.92
N ALA A 173 -12.40 -4.55 -7.94
CA ALA A 173 -11.60 -4.76 -9.15
C ALA A 173 -11.49 -6.25 -9.54
N ALA A 174 -11.38 -7.13 -8.54
CA ALA A 174 -11.38 -8.58 -8.76
C ALA A 174 -12.71 -9.10 -9.32
N GLU A 175 -13.83 -8.61 -8.80
CA GLU A 175 -15.17 -8.95 -9.33
C GLU A 175 -15.30 -8.53 -10.79
N LYS A 176 -14.92 -7.31 -11.13
CA LYS A 176 -14.87 -6.85 -12.52
C LYS A 176 -13.96 -7.71 -13.40
N TYR A 177 -12.77 -8.05 -12.91
CA TYR A 177 -11.84 -8.91 -13.64
C TYR A 177 -12.44 -10.27 -13.96
N ILE A 178 -13.16 -10.88 -13.00
CA ILE A 178 -13.84 -12.17 -13.18
C ILE A 178 -14.94 -12.03 -14.23
N ALA A 179 -15.82 -11.02 -14.11
CA ALA A 179 -16.92 -10.78 -15.05
C ALA A 179 -16.42 -10.54 -16.49
N GLU A 180 -15.35 -9.75 -16.64
CA GLU A 180 -14.71 -9.52 -17.95
C GLU A 180 -14.05 -10.81 -18.49
N SER A 181 -13.49 -11.66 -17.61
CA SER A 181 -12.90 -12.94 -18.00
C SER A 181 -13.97 -13.91 -18.52
N GLU A 182 -15.07 -14.03 -17.79
CA GLU A 182 -16.21 -14.88 -18.18
C GLU A 182 -16.84 -14.40 -19.50
N MET A 183 -17.01 -13.09 -19.66
CA MET A 183 -17.49 -12.50 -20.91
C MET A 183 -16.53 -12.81 -22.07
N PHE A 184 -15.22 -12.68 -21.87
CA PHE A 184 -14.22 -12.97 -22.88
C PHE A 184 -14.27 -14.43 -23.32
N GLU A 185 -14.33 -15.35 -22.38
CA GLU A 185 -14.39 -16.78 -22.65
C GLU A 185 -15.69 -17.19 -23.34
N THR A 186 -16.84 -16.74 -22.83
CA THR A 186 -18.15 -17.20 -23.28
C THR A 186 -18.65 -16.50 -24.54
N GLN A 187 -18.45 -15.20 -24.65
CA GLN A 187 -19.00 -14.40 -25.75
C GLN A 187 -18.01 -14.16 -26.88
N ILE A 188 -16.71 -14.14 -26.60
CA ILE A 188 -15.68 -13.84 -27.60
C ILE A 188 -15.06 -15.13 -28.13
N LEU A 189 -14.55 -16.01 -27.25
CA LEU A 189 -13.83 -17.21 -27.67
C LEU A 189 -14.74 -18.41 -27.95
N ASN A 190 -15.73 -18.67 -27.10
CA ASN A 190 -16.52 -19.91 -27.12
C ASN A 190 -17.97 -19.76 -27.59
N HIS A 191 -18.26 -18.70 -28.33
CA HIS A 191 -19.64 -18.36 -28.75
C HIS A 191 -20.26 -19.33 -29.80
N GLY A 192 -19.49 -20.24 -30.39
CA GLY A 192 -19.98 -21.16 -31.42
C GLY A 192 -20.00 -20.61 -32.83
N LYS A 193 -19.92 -19.29 -33.04
CA LYS A 193 -19.81 -18.58 -34.30
C LYS A 193 -18.52 -17.75 -34.32
N PRO A 194 -18.01 -17.34 -35.49
CA PRO A 194 -16.98 -16.32 -35.57
C PRO A 194 -17.45 -15.04 -34.91
N SER A 195 -16.54 -14.33 -34.25
CA SER A 195 -16.83 -13.08 -33.56
C SER A 195 -16.12 -11.91 -34.21
N LEU A 196 -16.84 -10.80 -34.40
CA LEU A 196 -16.28 -9.49 -34.77
C LEU A 196 -16.35 -8.59 -33.54
N VAL A 197 -15.21 -8.30 -32.96
CA VAL A 197 -15.12 -7.44 -31.76
C VAL A 197 -14.80 -6.03 -32.20
N TYR A 198 -15.71 -5.10 -31.95
CA TYR A 198 -15.50 -3.68 -32.14
C TYR A 198 -15.09 -3.04 -30.82
N VAL A 199 -13.84 -2.63 -30.73
CA VAL A 199 -13.28 -1.98 -29.56
C VAL A 199 -13.20 -0.49 -29.82
N TYR A 200 -13.85 0.31 -28.97
CA TYR A 200 -13.99 1.75 -29.18
C TYR A 200 -13.93 2.53 -27.86
N ASN A 201 -13.73 3.84 -27.99
CA ASN A 201 -13.81 4.75 -26.85
C ASN A 201 -15.07 5.62 -27.02
N ALA A 202 -16.05 5.46 -26.13
CA ALA A 202 -17.33 6.17 -26.23
C ALA A 202 -17.22 7.70 -26.10
N VAL A 203 -16.16 8.23 -25.51
CA VAL A 203 -15.91 9.67 -25.41
C VAL A 203 -15.23 10.25 -26.66
N ASP A 204 -14.64 9.42 -27.51
CA ASP A 204 -14.01 9.84 -28.75
C ASP A 204 -15.02 9.89 -29.90
N ALA A 205 -15.06 11.02 -30.62
CA ALA A 205 -15.98 11.24 -31.73
C ALA A 205 -15.71 10.31 -32.95
N ALA A 206 -14.44 10.04 -33.26
CA ALA A 206 -14.07 9.14 -34.35
C ALA A 206 -14.55 7.71 -34.06
N SER A 207 -14.35 7.24 -32.83
CA SER A 207 -14.83 5.94 -32.39
C SER A 207 -16.34 5.77 -32.52
N ARG A 208 -17.12 6.82 -32.23
CA ARG A 208 -18.58 6.76 -32.34
C ARG A 208 -19.09 6.73 -33.81
N THR A 209 -18.35 7.32 -34.71
CA THR A 209 -18.74 7.40 -36.16
C THR A 209 -18.90 6.02 -36.77
N TYR A 210 -18.11 5.04 -36.33
CA TYR A 210 -18.17 3.69 -36.90
C TYR A 210 -19.25 2.79 -36.26
N LEU A 211 -19.92 3.19 -35.19
CA LEU A 211 -20.97 2.39 -34.57
C LEU A 211 -22.10 2.04 -35.52
N SER A 212 -22.55 3.01 -36.34
CA SER A 212 -23.61 2.79 -37.35
C SER A 212 -23.19 1.81 -38.44
N VAL A 213 -21.91 1.79 -38.79
CA VAL A 213 -21.36 0.85 -39.78
C VAL A 213 -21.35 -0.57 -39.19
N VAL A 214 -20.95 -0.70 -37.92
CA VAL A 214 -20.94 -1.96 -37.20
C VAL A 214 -22.37 -2.51 -36.98
N GLU A 215 -23.33 -1.63 -36.70
CA GLU A 215 -24.75 -2.00 -36.60
C GLU A 215 -25.34 -2.50 -37.93
N LYS A 216 -24.95 -1.86 -39.04
CA LYS A 216 -25.36 -2.32 -40.36
C LYS A 216 -24.77 -3.69 -40.69
N PHE A 217 -23.47 -3.88 -40.42
CA PHE A 217 -22.77 -5.15 -40.62
C PHE A 217 -23.43 -6.29 -39.83
N GLU A 218 -23.79 -6.05 -38.58
CA GLU A 218 -24.46 -7.04 -37.71
C GLU A 218 -25.78 -7.53 -38.30
N LYS A 219 -26.55 -6.61 -38.93
CA LYS A 219 -27.82 -6.98 -39.60
C LYS A 219 -27.60 -7.77 -40.87
N GLU A 220 -26.53 -7.48 -41.62
CA GLU A 220 -26.21 -8.16 -42.89
C GLU A 220 -25.50 -9.51 -42.67
N ARG A 221 -24.89 -9.74 -41.51
CA ARG A 221 -24.08 -10.94 -41.21
C ARG A 221 -24.51 -11.60 -39.90
N PRO A 222 -25.69 -12.21 -39.86
CA PRO A 222 -26.22 -12.92 -38.66
C PRO A 222 -25.41 -14.18 -38.31
N ASP A 223 -24.56 -14.65 -39.22
CA ASP A 223 -23.62 -15.75 -39.03
C ASP A 223 -22.40 -15.38 -38.19
N ILE A 224 -22.14 -14.05 -37.98
CA ILE A 224 -21.05 -13.54 -37.18
C ILE A 224 -21.60 -12.87 -35.91
N SER A 225 -21.03 -13.16 -34.77
CA SER A 225 -21.35 -12.50 -33.50
C SER A 225 -20.63 -11.13 -33.43
N VAL A 226 -21.39 -10.04 -33.30
CA VAL A 226 -20.83 -8.70 -33.17
C VAL A 226 -20.80 -8.26 -31.72
N ILE A 227 -19.61 -8.04 -31.19
CA ILE A 227 -19.38 -7.66 -29.79
C ILE A 227 -18.80 -6.25 -29.76
N ARG A 228 -19.32 -5.40 -28.86
CA ARG A 228 -18.88 -4.01 -28.69
C ARG A 228 -18.23 -3.83 -27.33
N ILE A 229 -16.97 -3.39 -27.30
CA ILE A 229 -16.20 -3.14 -26.08
C ILE A 229 -15.89 -1.65 -26.02
N ASP A 230 -16.46 -0.97 -25.03
CA ASP A 230 -16.12 0.39 -24.69
C ASP A 230 -14.94 0.39 -23.71
N VAL A 231 -13.77 0.82 -24.18
CA VAL A 231 -12.54 0.84 -23.35
C VAL A 231 -12.62 1.81 -22.18
N TYR A 232 -13.50 2.81 -22.23
CA TYR A 232 -13.75 3.68 -21.09
C TYR A 232 -14.35 2.94 -19.90
N LYS A 233 -15.10 1.87 -20.17
CA LYS A 233 -15.76 1.04 -19.16
C LYS A 233 -15.01 -0.26 -18.83
N SER A 234 -14.35 -0.85 -19.83
CA SER A 234 -13.76 -2.19 -19.78
C SER A 234 -12.39 -2.22 -20.49
N ASP A 235 -11.42 -1.51 -19.93
CA ASP A 235 -10.06 -1.47 -20.48
C ASP A 235 -9.33 -2.83 -20.39
N GLY A 236 -9.70 -3.70 -19.45
CA GLY A 236 -9.14 -5.03 -19.29
C GLY A 236 -9.37 -5.95 -20.49
N LEU A 237 -10.57 -5.90 -21.11
CA LEU A 237 -10.89 -6.67 -22.31
C LEU A 237 -10.04 -6.25 -23.51
N ALA A 238 -9.84 -4.95 -23.70
CA ALA A 238 -9.00 -4.44 -24.78
C ALA A 238 -7.53 -4.84 -24.62
N LYS A 239 -7.00 -4.82 -23.40
CA LYS A 239 -5.64 -5.29 -23.07
C LYS A 239 -5.45 -6.78 -23.39
N ARG A 240 -6.46 -7.62 -23.14
CA ARG A 240 -6.43 -9.05 -23.50
C ARG A 240 -6.37 -9.29 -25.01
N LEU A 241 -6.91 -8.37 -25.80
CA LEU A 241 -6.81 -8.38 -27.27
C LEU A 241 -5.51 -7.76 -27.79
N ASN A 242 -4.56 -7.37 -26.91
CA ASN A 242 -3.29 -6.71 -27.24
C ASN A 242 -3.47 -5.42 -28.10
N LEU A 243 -4.54 -4.67 -27.86
CA LEU A 243 -4.82 -3.46 -28.60
C LEU A 243 -4.21 -2.23 -27.91
N SER A 244 -3.53 -1.40 -28.69
CA SER A 244 -2.89 -0.16 -28.23
C SER A 244 -3.54 1.12 -28.79
N SER A 245 -4.47 0.99 -29.73
CA SER A 245 -5.16 2.14 -30.34
C SER A 245 -6.63 1.82 -30.64
N TYR A 246 -7.47 2.85 -30.61
CA TYR A 246 -8.92 2.75 -30.80
C TYR A 246 -9.41 3.83 -31.77
N PRO A 247 -10.47 3.59 -32.60
CA PRO A 247 -11.24 2.34 -32.69
C PRO A 247 -10.48 1.21 -33.38
N ALA A 248 -10.80 -0.04 -33.01
CA ALA A 248 -10.24 -1.24 -33.60
C ALA A 248 -11.31 -2.29 -33.89
N LEU A 249 -11.08 -3.09 -34.92
CA LEU A 249 -11.90 -4.28 -35.23
C LEU A 249 -11.02 -5.51 -35.16
N VAL A 250 -11.45 -6.50 -34.37
CA VAL A 250 -10.78 -7.78 -34.25
C VAL A 250 -11.74 -8.89 -34.67
N TYR A 251 -11.34 -9.68 -35.67
CA TYR A 251 -12.08 -10.85 -36.10
C TYR A 251 -11.46 -12.09 -35.47
N ILE A 252 -12.28 -12.88 -34.78
CA ILE A 252 -11.88 -14.09 -34.10
C ILE A 252 -12.65 -15.26 -34.73
N ASN A 253 -11.90 -16.20 -35.29
CA ASN A 253 -12.44 -17.45 -35.82
C ASN A 253 -11.95 -18.63 -34.99
N LYS A 254 -12.83 -19.59 -34.72
CA LYS A 254 -12.53 -20.76 -33.88
C LYS A 254 -11.34 -21.64 -34.34
N ASN A 255 -10.85 -21.43 -35.54
CA ASN A 255 -9.86 -22.30 -36.19
C ASN A 255 -8.49 -21.59 -36.42
N GLU A 256 -8.26 -20.42 -35.84
CA GLU A 256 -6.98 -19.71 -35.95
C GLU A 256 -6.46 -19.22 -34.61
#